data_a018e8060e0d5a5e1cce5992332d2235
#
_entry.id   a018e8060e0d5a5e1cce5992332d2235
#
_cell.length_a   1.000
_cell.length_b   1.000
_cell.length_c   1.000
_cell.angle_alpha   90.00
_cell.angle_beta   90.00
_cell.angle_gamma   90.00
#
_symmetry.space_group_name_H-M   'P 1'
#
loop_
_entity.id
_entity.type
_entity.pdbx_description
1 polymer ?
#
loop_
_entity_poly.entity_id
_entity_poly.type
_entity_poly.pdbx_seq_one_letter_code
_entity_poly.pdbx_strand_id
1 'polypeptide(L)'
;MKQILALIRQNPFFSAVSVIGTAVSITFVMVIYMVYDIQTADLAPESHRSSMVYSSYGYSYCKSDRSNSNTGMSYRAVNAIFKELPGAELVTYLGPTYLRYCGESPARGMRRTVRQVDLNYWRVYDIPLVAGRLFSTEEFDACRDVVVIGEQLAREAFGSAEAAIGKNYFVNFRPKRIVGVTKDVSSLFTFAYGELWMPYSTRDSGLGSEGLRGDFEAVALVKPGVGREELKRQIGQSLARFNEILVEYELELPDLSTYTERQFFRNDTMSPAVTCIILGLILLIVPAINVSGLISSQMSRRMAELAVRKAYGASRSTLMVQLLRENLALAFAGALLGFLFSCIFLWLGKDWMLGDGAPGTNFDVSVWLFLRPAVFVAVLVVCLLFNLLSVFIPAWHATRRPIAEVLGGE
;
A
#
# COMPACT_ATOMS: atom_id res chain seq x y z
N MET A 1 -27.26 1.13 -29.69
CA MET A 1 -26.37 -0.01 -30.02
C MET A 1 -26.10 -0.13 -31.52
N LYS A 2 -27.10 -0.19 -32.41
CA LYS A 2 -26.87 -0.32 -33.90
C LYS A 2 -25.96 0.78 -34.46
N GLN A 3 -26.08 2.05 -34.03
CA GLN A 3 -25.25 3.17 -34.51
C GLN A 3 -23.78 3.03 -34.07
N ILE A 4 -23.52 2.55 -32.84
CA ILE A 4 -22.16 2.34 -32.33
C ILE A 4 -21.45 1.21 -33.08
N LEU A 5 -22.16 0.11 -33.37
CA LEU A 5 -21.65 -0.99 -34.20
C LEU A 5 -21.36 -0.53 -35.64
N ALA A 6 -22.21 0.34 -36.22
CA ALA A 6 -21.97 0.93 -37.51
C ALA A 6 -20.71 1.83 -37.51
N LEU A 7 -20.50 2.62 -36.42
CA LEU A 7 -19.32 3.47 -36.26
C LEU A 7 -18.03 2.66 -36.22
N ILE A 8 -18.02 1.58 -35.40
CA ILE A 8 -16.87 0.66 -35.28
C ILE A 8 -16.55 0.03 -36.66
N ARG A 9 -17.58 -0.35 -37.41
CA ARG A 9 -17.38 -0.93 -38.76
C ARG A 9 -16.88 0.08 -39.78
N GLN A 10 -17.31 1.35 -39.68
CA GLN A 10 -16.87 2.40 -40.61
C GLN A 10 -15.42 2.83 -40.37
N ASN A 11 -14.95 2.83 -39.14
CA ASN A 11 -13.59 3.24 -38.80
C ASN A 11 -12.97 2.29 -37.75
N PRO A 12 -12.67 1.03 -38.13
CA PRO A 12 -12.26 0.00 -37.18
C PRO A 12 -10.93 0.33 -36.50
N PHE A 13 -9.97 0.88 -37.21
CA PHE A 13 -8.66 1.25 -36.66
C PHE A 13 -8.78 2.34 -35.58
N PHE A 14 -9.55 3.40 -35.86
CA PHE A 14 -9.77 4.48 -34.89
C PHE A 14 -10.46 3.98 -33.64
N SER A 15 -11.53 3.19 -33.78
CA SER A 15 -12.28 2.62 -32.65
C SER A 15 -11.40 1.70 -31.85
N ALA A 16 -10.57 0.86 -32.48
CA ALA A 16 -9.62 -0.01 -31.76
C ALA A 16 -8.58 0.78 -30.99
N VAL A 17 -7.92 1.78 -31.57
CA VAL A 17 -6.93 2.62 -30.92
C VAL A 17 -7.55 3.37 -29.73
N SER A 18 -8.75 3.92 -29.90
CA SER A 18 -9.46 4.62 -28.82
C SER A 18 -9.79 3.67 -27.65
N VAL A 19 -10.35 2.49 -27.94
CA VAL A 19 -10.72 1.50 -26.93
C VAL A 19 -9.48 0.95 -26.22
N ILE A 20 -8.44 0.56 -26.97
CA ILE A 20 -7.20 0.02 -26.39
C ILE A 20 -6.48 1.09 -25.57
N GLY A 21 -6.36 2.32 -26.09
CA GLY A 21 -5.72 3.42 -25.37
C GLY A 21 -6.43 3.73 -24.03
N THR A 22 -7.77 3.76 -24.05
CA THR A 22 -8.57 3.93 -22.83
C THR A 22 -8.41 2.73 -21.88
N ALA A 23 -8.42 1.51 -22.40
CA ALA A 23 -8.25 0.29 -21.59
C ALA A 23 -6.90 0.26 -20.90
N VAL A 24 -5.81 0.54 -21.61
CA VAL A 24 -4.46 0.58 -21.05
C VAL A 24 -4.35 1.64 -19.96
N SER A 25 -4.87 2.86 -20.20
CA SER A 25 -4.84 3.93 -19.19
C SER A 25 -5.58 3.55 -17.92
N ILE A 26 -6.78 2.98 -18.05
CA ILE A 26 -7.58 2.56 -16.91
C ILE A 26 -6.88 1.41 -16.15
N THR A 27 -6.31 0.46 -16.89
CA THR A 27 -5.54 -0.64 -16.28
C THR A 27 -4.42 -0.09 -15.40
N PHE A 28 -3.60 0.83 -15.90
CA PHE A 28 -2.50 1.40 -15.13
C PHE A 28 -2.97 2.21 -13.93
N VAL A 29 -3.99 3.06 -14.11
CA VAL A 29 -4.53 3.86 -12.99
C VAL A 29 -5.11 2.96 -11.91
N MET A 30 -5.84 1.91 -12.30
CA MET A 30 -6.39 0.92 -11.37
C MET A 30 -5.28 0.19 -10.61
N VAL A 31 -4.24 -0.28 -11.30
CA VAL A 31 -3.11 -0.98 -10.66
C VAL A 31 -2.39 -0.07 -9.67
N ILE A 32 -2.08 1.19 -10.05
CA ILE A 32 -1.44 2.15 -9.15
C ILE A 32 -2.30 2.41 -7.91
N TYR A 33 -3.59 2.64 -8.11
CA TYR A 33 -4.50 2.86 -7.00
C TYR A 33 -4.60 1.63 -6.09
N MET A 34 -4.69 0.43 -6.65
CA MET A 34 -4.75 -0.81 -5.87
C MET A 34 -3.48 -1.03 -5.04
N VAL A 35 -2.30 -0.77 -5.61
CA VAL A 35 -1.04 -0.82 -4.86
C VAL A 35 -1.05 0.19 -3.71
N TYR A 36 -1.52 1.40 -3.96
CA TYR A 36 -1.67 2.42 -2.92
C TYR A 36 -2.68 1.99 -1.83
N ASP A 37 -3.82 1.43 -2.23
CA ASP A 37 -4.85 0.98 -1.27
C ASP A 37 -4.35 -0.18 -0.39
N ILE A 38 -3.62 -1.14 -0.95
CA ILE A 38 -2.98 -2.23 -0.18
C ILE A 38 -2.03 -1.68 0.88
N GLN A 39 -1.28 -0.63 0.54
CA GLN A 39 -0.30 -0.03 1.44
C GLN A 39 -0.92 0.88 2.51
N THR A 40 -2.13 1.38 2.33
CA THR A 40 -2.73 2.40 3.21
C THR A 40 -3.99 1.95 3.92
N ALA A 41 -4.71 0.97 3.40
CA ALA A 41 -5.96 0.50 3.98
C ALA A 41 -5.74 -0.42 5.18
N ASP A 42 -6.77 -0.49 6.03
CA ASP A 42 -6.86 -1.42 7.14
C ASP A 42 -7.11 -2.83 6.59
N LEU A 43 -6.05 -3.60 6.42
CA LEU A 43 -6.07 -4.95 5.87
C LEU A 43 -5.38 -5.92 6.82
N ALA A 44 -5.97 -7.11 7.02
CA ALA A 44 -5.31 -8.16 7.78
C ALA A 44 -3.96 -8.56 7.14
N PRO A 45 -2.90 -8.73 7.94
CA PRO A 45 -2.87 -8.75 9.41
C PRO A 45 -2.78 -7.38 10.10
N GLU A 46 -2.66 -6.27 9.38
CA GLU A 46 -2.58 -4.92 9.93
C GLU A 46 -3.94 -4.21 9.86
N SER A 47 -4.97 -4.80 10.47
CA SER A 47 -6.37 -4.36 10.36
C SER A 47 -6.67 -3.02 11.03
N HIS A 48 -5.73 -2.47 11.79
CA HIS A 48 -5.93 -1.24 12.57
C HIS A 48 -4.97 -0.11 12.20
N ARG A 49 -4.38 -0.13 10.98
CA ARG A 49 -3.41 0.87 10.52
C ARG A 49 -3.88 2.30 10.71
N SER A 50 -5.15 2.56 10.37
CA SER A 50 -5.77 3.89 10.51
C SER A 50 -5.89 4.37 11.95
N SER A 51 -5.83 3.46 12.92
CA SER A 51 -5.99 3.72 14.36
C SER A 51 -4.69 3.54 15.14
N MET A 52 -3.54 3.48 14.47
CA MET A 52 -2.23 3.31 15.12
C MET A 52 -1.38 4.57 15.02
N VAL A 53 -0.56 4.77 16.06
CA VAL A 53 0.51 5.76 16.09
C VAL A 53 1.83 5.02 16.23
N TYR A 54 2.77 5.34 15.35
CA TYR A 54 4.08 4.69 15.24
C TYR A 54 5.18 5.64 15.71
N SER A 55 6.18 5.09 16.41
CA SER A 55 7.41 5.78 16.75
C SER A 55 8.58 4.84 16.54
N SER A 56 9.48 5.18 15.63
CA SER A 56 10.56 4.28 15.19
C SER A 56 11.92 4.69 15.61
N TYR A 57 12.15 5.97 15.66
CA TYR A 57 13.44 6.52 16.04
C TYR A 57 13.25 7.81 16.85
N GLY A 58 14.29 8.16 17.59
CA GLY A 58 14.39 9.41 18.29
C GLY A 58 15.73 10.08 18.03
N TYR A 59 15.79 11.37 18.20
CA TYR A 59 17.04 12.09 18.28
C TYR A 59 17.42 12.26 19.75
N SER A 60 18.59 11.78 20.12
CA SER A 60 19.16 12.12 21.44
C SER A 60 20.11 13.30 21.28
N TYR A 61 19.83 14.39 21.98
CA TYR A 61 20.65 15.59 22.03
C TYR A 61 21.41 15.62 23.35
N CYS A 62 22.71 15.88 23.28
CA CYS A 62 23.47 16.23 24.48
C CYS A 62 23.10 17.64 24.92
N LYS A 63 22.73 17.84 26.19
CA LYS A 63 22.30 19.13 26.72
C LYS A 63 23.40 20.17 26.73
N SER A 64 24.69 19.76 26.80
CA SER A 64 25.83 20.64 26.91
C SER A 64 26.26 21.27 25.59
N ASP A 65 26.34 20.48 24.51
CA ASP A 65 26.89 20.89 23.22
C ASP A 65 25.89 20.80 22.04
N ARG A 66 24.66 20.35 22.34
CA ARG A 66 23.58 20.12 21.34
C ARG A 66 23.97 19.14 20.25
N SER A 67 25.02 18.37 20.43
CA SER A 67 25.33 17.27 19.53
C SER A 67 24.18 16.27 19.52
N ASN A 68 23.83 15.81 18.34
CA ASN A 68 22.71 14.88 18.17
C ASN A 68 23.14 13.53 17.61
N SER A 69 22.34 12.54 17.89
CA SER A 69 22.47 11.22 17.29
C SER A 69 21.08 10.69 16.96
N ASN A 70 20.87 10.40 15.70
CA ASN A 70 19.67 9.67 15.26
C ASN A 70 19.87 8.18 15.56
N THR A 71 19.05 7.65 16.44
CA THR A 71 19.09 6.22 16.79
C THR A 71 17.70 5.70 17.05
N GLY A 72 17.52 4.38 16.93
CA GLY A 72 16.37 3.72 17.54
C GLY A 72 16.37 3.91 19.05
N MET A 73 15.23 3.74 19.68
CA MET A 73 15.07 3.90 21.13
C MET A 73 15.52 2.65 21.89
N SER A 74 16.06 2.84 23.09
CA SER A 74 16.27 1.71 24.02
C SER A 74 14.94 1.19 24.55
N TYR A 75 14.93 -0.04 25.07
CA TYR A 75 13.76 -0.59 25.77
C TYR A 75 13.32 0.32 26.93
N ARG A 76 14.29 0.87 27.69
CA ARG A 76 14.02 1.81 28.78
C ARG A 76 13.24 3.03 28.29
N ALA A 77 13.66 3.64 27.18
CA ALA A 77 13.01 4.82 26.63
C ALA A 77 11.58 4.50 26.14
N VAL A 78 11.40 3.45 25.32
CA VAL A 78 10.05 3.11 24.83
C VAL A 78 9.12 2.73 25.98
N ASN A 79 9.61 1.99 26.97
CA ASN A 79 8.80 1.59 28.11
C ASN A 79 8.41 2.80 28.99
N ALA A 80 9.32 3.73 29.25
CA ALA A 80 9.03 4.92 30.04
C ALA A 80 8.02 5.86 29.37
N ILE A 81 8.08 5.97 28.04
CA ILE A 81 7.25 6.91 27.28
C ILE A 81 5.88 6.31 26.94
N PHE A 82 5.83 5.01 26.57
CA PHE A 82 4.65 4.41 25.98
C PHE A 82 3.86 3.46 26.87
N LYS A 83 4.41 3.02 28.03
CA LYS A 83 3.77 2.02 28.89
C LYS A 83 2.42 2.46 29.45
N GLU A 84 2.31 3.72 29.87
CA GLU A 84 1.14 4.25 30.58
C GLU A 84 0.51 5.41 29.78
N LEU A 85 -0.21 5.05 28.72
CA LEU A 85 -0.91 5.99 27.86
C LEU A 85 -2.43 5.78 27.99
N PRO A 86 -3.17 6.69 28.66
CA PRO A 86 -4.62 6.54 28.84
C PRO A 86 -5.42 6.46 27.53
N GLY A 87 -4.90 7.08 26.47
CA GLY A 87 -5.49 7.09 25.13
C GLY A 87 -5.14 5.88 24.28
N ALA A 88 -4.23 5.03 24.71
CA ALA A 88 -3.90 3.79 24.03
C ALA A 88 -4.74 2.63 24.55
N GLU A 89 -5.26 1.80 23.67
CA GLU A 89 -5.88 0.52 23.99
C GLU A 89 -4.79 -0.54 24.26
N LEU A 90 -3.82 -0.60 23.37
CA LEU A 90 -2.67 -1.50 23.44
C LEU A 90 -1.42 -0.77 22.94
N VAL A 91 -0.30 -1.13 23.51
CA VAL A 91 1.02 -0.75 23.02
C VAL A 91 1.83 -2.01 22.80
N THR A 92 2.49 -2.12 21.65
CA THR A 92 3.45 -3.19 21.36
C THR A 92 4.82 -2.59 21.07
N TYR A 93 5.85 -3.25 21.56
CA TYR A 93 7.23 -2.90 21.28
C TYR A 93 7.81 -3.88 20.28
N LEU A 94 8.29 -3.34 19.19
CA LEU A 94 8.95 -4.11 18.15
C LEU A 94 10.45 -3.97 18.33
N GLY A 95 11.12 -5.07 18.53
CA GLY A 95 12.56 -5.12 18.38
C GLY A 95 12.97 -5.05 16.90
N PRO A 96 14.25 -4.95 16.62
CA PRO A 96 14.72 -4.84 15.24
C PRO A 96 14.40 -6.10 14.44
N THR A 97 14.14 -5.88 13.15
CA THR A 97 14.02 -6.96 12.17
C THR A 97 15.38 -7.27 11.60
N TYR A 98 15.80 -8.51 11.71
CA TYR A 98 17.11 -8.96 11.23
C TYR A 98 16.99 -10.05 10.17
N LEU A 99 17.85 -9.96 9.18
CA LEU A 99 18.11 -11.08 8.28
C LEU A 99 19.15 -11.99 8.95
N ARG A 100 18.73 -13.18 9.42
CA ARG A 100 19.57 -14.13 10.15
C ARG A 100 19.69 -15.43 9.40
N TYR A 101 20.82 -16.14 9.63
CA TYR A 101 20.98 -17.49 9.14
C TYR A 101 20.15 -18.45 9.99
N CYS A 102 19.17 -19.11 9.37
CA CYS A 102 18.19 -19.94 10.05
C CYS A 102 18.00 -21.27 9.33
N GLY A 103 17.79 -22.36 10.07
CA GLY A 103 17.59 -23.68 9.48
C GLY A 103 17.22 -24.77 10.48
N GLU A 104 16.86 -25.93 9.97
CA GLU A 104 16.60 -27.15 10.77
C GLU A 104 17.85 -27.71 11.46
N SER A 105 19.02 -27.35 10.96
CA SER A 105 20.32 -27.69 11.54
C SER A 105 21.33 -26.55 11.33
N PRO A 106 22.42 -26.48 12.13
CA PRO A 106 23.47 -25.47 11.96
C PRO A 106 24.18 -25.53 10.59
N ALA A 107 24.17 -26.68 9.94
CA ALA A 107 24.83 -26.88 8.65
C ALA A 107 23.94 -26.58 7.45
N ARG A 108 22.64 -26.60 7.63
CA ARG A 108 21.64 -26.36 6.58
C ARG A 108 20.75 -25.20 6.98
N GLY A 109 21.02 -24.04 6.45
CA GLY A 109 20.21 -22.87 6.72
C GLY A 109 20.25 -21.88 5.57
N MET A 110 19.34 -20.94 5.60
CA MET A 110 19.21 -19.82 4.67
C MET A 110 19.02 -18.52 5.46
N ARG A 111 19.22 -17.41 4.80
CA ARG A 111 18.89 -16.12 5.41
C ARG A 111 17.37 -15.97 5.47
N ARG A 112 16.86 -15.73 6.68
CA ARG A 112 15.43 -15.55 6.97
C ARG A 112 15.21 -14.29 7.76
N THR A 113 14.07 -13.67 7.55
CA THR A 113 13.67 -12.46 8.26
C THR A 113 13.13 -12.81 9.64
N VAL A 114 13.87 -12.43 10.66
CA VAL A 114 13.52 -12.65 12.08
C VAL A 114 13.02 -11.35 12.67
N ARG A 115 11.81 -11.34 13.20
CA ARG A 115 11.22 -10.22 13.92
C ARG A 115 11.20 -10.50 15.43
N GLN A 116 11.63 -9.53 16.19
CA GLN A 116 11.56 -9.59 17.67
C GLN A 116 10.34 -8.81 18.15
N VAL A 117 9.50 -9.45 18.97
CA VAL A 117 8.19 -8.92 19.35
C VAL A 117 7.88 -9.18 20.83
N ASP A 118 6.89 -8.47 21.36
CA ASP A 118 6.29 -8.72 22.67
C ASP A 118 5.00 -9.54 22.57
N LEU A 119 4.33 -9.70 23.71
CA LEU A 119 3.06 -10.44 23.80
C LEU A 119 1.89 -9.66 23.18
N ASN A 120 1.93 -8.33 23.26
CA ASN A 120 0.87 -7.48 22.72
C ASN A 120 0.86 -7.47 21.18
N TYR A 121 1.98 -7.77 20.55
CA TYR A 121 2.12 -7.85 19.10
C TYR A 121 1.02 -8.69 18.47
N TRP A 122 0.74 -9.86 19.02
CA TRP A 122 -0.26 -10.80 18.53
C TRP A 122 -1.71 -10.34 18.73
N ARG A 123 -1.92 -9.33 19.56
CA ARG A 123 -3.22 -8.69 19.78
C ARG A 123 -3.43 -7.46 18.91
N VAL A 124 -2.33 -6.84 18.50
CA VAL A 124 -2.32 -5.66 17.63
C VAL A 124 -2.40 -6.09 16.16
N TYR A 125 -1.77 -7.21 15.83
CA TYR A 125 -1.71 -7.75 14.47
C TYR A 125 -2.48 -9.07 14.38
N ASP A 126 -3.43 -9.13 13.45
CA ASP A 126 -4.33 -10.28 13.24
C ASP A 126 -3.63 -11.37 12.42
N ILE A 127 -2.60 -12.01 12.99
CA ILE A 127 -1.87 -13.09 12.32
C ILE A 127 -2.48 -14.43 12.77
N PRO A 128 -3.16 -15.19 11.88
CA PRO A 128 -3.82 -16.44 12.27
C PRO A 128 -2.82 -17.52 12.68
N LEU A 129 -3.07 -18.17 13.79
CA LEU A 129 -2.35 -19.37 14.22
C LEU A 129 -2.83 -20.59 13.43
N VAL A 130 -1.90 -21.38 12.89
CA VAL A 130 -2.16 -22.60 12.12
C VAL A 130 -2.03 -23.84 13.01
N ALA A 131 -0.95 -23.89 13.82
CA ALA A 131 -0.69 -25.01 14.72
C ALA A 131 0.05 -24.56 15.97
N GLY A 132 -0.08 -25.32 17.06
CA GLY A 132 0.61 -25.03 18.33
C GLY A 132 -0.01 -23.85 19.09
N ARG A 133 0.81 -22.98 19.63
CA ARG A 133 0.44 -21.81 20.42
C ARG A 133 1.44 -20.66 20.24
N LEU A 134 1.05 -19.48 20.65
CA LEU A 134 1.97 -18.37 20.80
C LEU A 134 2.83 -18.53 22.07
N PHE A 135 3.94 -17.83 22.20
CA PHE A 135 4.74 -17.86 23.42
C PHE A 135 3.99 -17.20 24.58
N SER A 136 4.19 -17.75 25.78
CA SER A 136 3.48 -17.32 26.99
C SER A 136 4.23 -16.19 27.71
N THR A 137 3.55 -15.58 28.70
CA THR A 137 4.16 -14.58 29.60
C THR A 137 5.35 -15.16 30.35
N GLU A 138 5.21 -16.40 30.85
CA GLU A 138 6.30 -17.07 31.59
C GLU A 138 7.50 -17.36 30.70
N GLU A 139 7.28 -17.69 29.43
CA GLU A 139 8.37 -17.91 28.46
C GLU A 139 9.03 -16.59 28.09
N PHE A 140 8.24 -15.52 27.97
CA PHE A 140 8.75 -14.19 27.69
C PHE A 140 9.59 -13.66 28.86
N ASP A 141 9.07 -13.71 30.09
CA ASP A 141 9.73 -13.20 31.31
C ASP A 141 10.97 -14.03 31.66
N ALA A 142 10.90 -15.35 31.46
CA ALA A 142 12.03 -16.24 31.69
C ALA A 142 13.05 -16.24 30.54
N CYS A 143 12.91 -15.37 29.54
CA CYS A 143 13.81 -15.27 28.37
C CYS A 143 14.02 -16.61 27.66
N ARG A 144 12.98 -17.43 27.54
CA ARG A 144 13.09 -18.78 26.96
C ARG A 144 13.38 -18.73 25.47
N ASP A 145 14.21 -19.65 25.01
CA ASP A 145 14.58 -19.81 23.60
C ASP A 145 13.44 -20.47 22.79
N VAL A 146 12.39 -19.71 22.56
CA VAL A 146 11.21 -20.12 21.78
C VAL A 146 11.07 -19.28 20.51
N VAL A 147 10.40 -19.87 19.50
CA VAL A 147 10.15 -19.24 18.21
C VAL A 147 8.77 -19.64 17.68
N VAL A 148 8.10 -18.69 17.04
CA VAL A 148 6.93 -18.92 16.17
C VAL A 148 7.40 -18.75 14.73
N ILE A 149 7.00 -19.65 13.83
CA ILE A 149 7.44 -19.65 12.43
C ILE A 149 6.25 -19.57 11.46
N GLY A 150 6.47 -19.11 10.24
CA GLY A 150 5.48 -19.12 9.18
C GLY A 150 5.18 -20.53 8.67
N GLU A 151 3.98 -20.73 8.13
CA GLU A 151 3.49 -22.03 7.64
C GLU A 151 4.36 -22.57 6.52
N GLN A 152 4.80 -21.71 5.59
CA GLN A 152 5.69 -22.12 4.51
C GLN A 152 7.01 -22.65 5.06
N LEU A 153 7.61 -21.93 6.02
CA LEU A 153 8.86 -22.34 6.63
C LEU A 153 8.73 -23.69 7.36
N ALA A 154 7.58 -23.88 8.05
CA ALA A 154 7.29 -25.17 8.71
C ALA A 154 7.16 -26.31 7.69
N ARG A 155 6.54 -26.08 6.55
CA ARG A 155 6.42 -27.08 5.48
C ARG A 155 7.78 -27.37 4.82
N GLU A 156 8.58 -26.36 4.55
CA GLU A 156 9.91 -26.51 3.95
C GLU A 156 10.85 -27.34 4.83
N ALA A 157 10.88 -27.05 6.14
CA ALA A 157 11.82 -27.67 7.05
C ALA A 157 11.34 -28.99 7.64
N PHE A 158 10.03 -29.16 7.86
CA PHE A 158 9.48 -30.29 8.62
C PHE A 158 8.32 -31.02 7.92
N GLY A 159 7.91 -30.58 6.73
CA GLY A 159 6.87 -31.21 5.93
C GLY A 159 5.44 -30.74 6.26
N SER A 160 5.14 -30.35 7.50
CA SER A 160 3.85 -29.78 7.89
C SER A 160 3.99 -28.84 9.09
N ALA A 161 2.91 -28.05 9.34
CA ALA A 161 2.85 -27.15 10.49
C ALA A 161 2.86 -27.93 11.83
N GLU A 162 2.10 -29.03 11.90
CA GLU A 162 2.00 -29.87 13.11
C GLU A 162 3.32 -30.59 13.41
N ALA A 163 4.02 -31.06 12.38
CA ALA A 163 5.30 -31.75 12.52
C ALA A 163 6.42 -30.83 13.03
N ALA A 164 6.28 -29.52 12.84
CA ALA A 164 7.24 -28.51 13.30
C ALA A 164 7.15 -28.25 14.81
N ILE A 165 5.96 -28.43 15.41
CA ILE A 165 5.74 -28.10 16.83
C ILE A 165 6.65 -28.91 17.75
N GLY A 166 7.32 -28.23 18.68
CA GLY A 166 8.24 -28.82 19.65
C GLY A 166 9.62 -29.19 19.11
N LYS A 167 9.84 -29.07 17.80
CA LYS A 167 11.16 -29.24 17.17
C LYS A 167 12.06 -28.03 17.45
N ASN A 168 13.36 -28.23 17.26
CA ASN A 168 14.33 -27.13 17.31
C ASN A 168 14.53 -26.56 15.90
N TYR A 169 14.54 -25.24 15.83
CA TYR A 169 14.93 -24.48 14.66
C TYR A 169 16.10 -23.57 15.05
N PHE A 170 17.17 -23.59 14.25
CA PHE A 170 18.37 -22.84 14.59
C PHE A 170 18.27 -21.43 14.03
N VAL A 171 18.43 -20.43 14.89
CA VAL A 171 18.52 -19.02 14.55
C VAL A 171 19.90 -18.54 14.92
N ASN A 172 20.69 -18.14 13.94
CA ASN A 172 22.07 -17.74 14.12
C ASN A 172 22.89 -18.79 14.93
N PHE A 173 22.76 -20.06 14.54
CA PHE A 173 23.40 -21.25 15.14
C PHE A 173 22.93 -21.62 16.56
N ARG A 174 21.98 -20.91 17.13
CA ARG A 174 21.39 -21.24 18.45
C ARG A 174 20.05 -21.94 18.27
N PRO A 175 19.80 -23.07 18.94
CA PRO A 175 18.53 -23.76 18.85
C PRO A 175 17.42 -22.96 19.56
N LYS A 176 16.29 -22.81 18.88
CA LYS A 176 15.06 -22.25 19.42
C LYS A 176 13.96 -23.26 19.26
N ARG A 177 13.15 -23.48 20.32
CA ARG A 177 12.05 -24.43 20.27
C ARG A 177 10.86 -23.80 19.55
N ILE A 178 10.34 -24.46 18.52
CA ILE A 178 9.12 -24.04 17.83
C ILE A 178 7.92 -24.30 18.74
N VAL A 179 7.19 -23.26 19.11
CA VAL A 179 5.97 -23.34 19.95
C VAL A 179 4.69 -23.13 19.15
N GLY A 180 4.78 -22.47 18.00
CA GLY A 180 3.65 -22.19 17.14
C GLY A 180 4.03 -22.00 15.69
N VAL A 181 3.04 -22.19 14.82
CA VAL A 181 3.10 -21.92 13.39
C VAL A 181 1.94 -21.02 13.02
N THR A 182 2.22 -19.91 12.38
CA THR A 182 1.23 -18.95 11.91
C THR A 182 1.09 -18.96 10.40
N LYS A 183 0.03 -18.37 9.87
CA LYS A 183 -0.04 -18.04 8.44
C LYS A 183 1.13 -17.15 8.05
N ASP A 184 1.57 -17.29 6.80
CA ASP A 184 2.61 -16.44 6.24
C ASP A 184 2.09 -15.01 6.09
N VAL A 185 2.97 -14.05 6.35
CA VAL A 185 2.70 -12.62 6.23
C VAL A 185 3.48 -12.06 5.06
N SER A 186 2.83 -11.31 4.17
CA SER A 186 3.50 -10.65 3.05
C SER A 186 4.40 -9.50 3.53
N SER A 187 5.53 -9.30 2.85
CA SER A 187 6.45 -8.18 3.08
C SER A 187 5.82 -6.79 2.85
N LEU A 188 4.67 -6.72 2.18
CA LEU A 188 3.89 -5.48 2.08
C LEU A 188 3.35 -4.99 3.43
N PHE A 189 3.22 -5.89 4.42
CA PHE A 189 2.80 -5.56 5.78
C PHE A 189 4.02 -5.32 6.67
N THR A 190 4.65 -4.16 6.49
CA THR A 190 5.97 -3.85 7.04
C THR A 190 6.13 -4.13 8.53
N PHE A 191 5.09 -3.89 9.34
CA PHE A 191 5.14 -4.06 10.79
C PHE A 191 4.71 -5.45 11.26
N ALA A 192 3.87 -6.12 10.49
CA ALA A 192 3.45 -7.49 10.75
C ALA A 192 4.40 -8.53 10.13
N TYR A 193 5.20 -8.15 9.13
CA TYR A 193 6.05 -9.07 8.38
C TYR A 193 7.17 -9.69 9.21
N GLY A 194 7.30 -10.97 9.09
CA GLY A 194 8.39 -11.81 9.57
C GLY A 194 8.21 -13.21 9.01
N GLU A 195 9.29 -13.95 8.78
CA GLU A 195 9.25 -15.39 8.52
C GLU A 195 9.32 -16.17 9.84
N LEU A 196 9.91 -15.52 10.87
CA LEU A 196 9.99 -16.04 12.25
C LEU A 196 9.78 -14.88 13.22
N TRP A 197 9.10 -15.20 14.32
CA TRP A 197 8.87 -14.25 15.42
C TRP A 197 9.45 -14.82 16.71
N MET A 198 10.22 -13.99 17.41
CA MET A 198 10.84 -14.37 18.69
C MET A 198 10.51 -13.32 19.76
N PRO A 199 10.43 -13.72 21.04
CA PRO A 199 10.41 -12.75 22.13
C PRO A 199 11.66 -11.87 22.09
N TYR A 200 11.51 -10.56 22.17
CA TYR A 200 12.69 -9.69 22.25
C TYR A 200 13.42 -9.84 23.59
N SER A 201 12.77 -10.42 24.61
CA SER A 201 13.38 -10.75 25.91
C SER A 201 14.56 -11.73 25.79
N THR A 202 14.60 -12.55 24.73
CA THR A 202 15.72 -13.48 24.45
C THR A 202 16.93 -12.79 23.83
N ARG A 203 16.91 -11.48 23.64
CA ARG A 203 18.02 -10.71 23.09
C ARG A 203 19.12 -10.54 24.14
N ASP A 204 20.32 -11.01 23.81
CA ASP A 204 21.48 -10.99 24.71
C ASP A 204 22.00 -9.58 25.08
N SER A 205 21.46 -8.52 24.51
CA SER A 205 21.94 -7.16 24.76
C SER A 205 20.83 -6.11 24.61
N GLY A 206 20.63 -5.31 25.61
CA GLY A 206 19.90 -4.06 25.52
C GLY A 206 18.66 -3.87 26.37
N LEU A 207 18.05 -4.91 26.96
CA LEU A 207 16.92 -4.72 27.88
C LEU A 207 17.33 -4.03 29.20
N GLY A 208 18.51 -4.31 29.70
CA GLY A 208 19.08 -3.69 30.90
C GLY A 208 19.96 -2.47 30.63
N SER A 209 20.08 -1.99 29.41
CA SER A 209 20.88 -0.81 29.10
C SER A 209 20.23 0.45 29.68
N GLU A 210 20.96 1.20 30.49
CA GLU A 210 20.54 2.52 30.98
C GLU A 210 20.58 3.60 29.88
N GLY A 211 21.20 3.32 28.75
CA GLY A 211 21.33 4.22 27.62
C GLY A 211 19.99 4.52 26.92
N LEU A 212 19.96 5.59 26.13
CA LEU A 212 18.80 5.99 25.33
C LEU A 212 18.76 5.26 23.98
N ARG A 213 19.92 4.78 23.52
CA ARG A 213 20.09 4.15 22.20
C ARG A 213 19.68 2.69 22.23
N GLY A 214 18.98 2.27 21.20
CA GLY A 214 18.56 0.89 20.97
C GLY A 214 17.93 0.76 19.60
N ASP A 215 17.21 -0.34 19.39
CA ASP A 215 16.56 -0.60 18.09
C ASP A 215 15.08 -0.97 18.29
N PHE A 216 14.47 -0.42 19.33
CA PHE A 216 13.07 -0.64 19.60
C PHE A 216 12.21 0.43 18.92
N GLU A 217 11.10 -0.03 18.42
CA GLU A 217 10.01 0.78 17.90
C GLU A 217 8.79 0.60 18.79
N ALA A 218 7.96 1.61 18.92
CA ALA A 218 6.68 1.52 19.61
C ALA A 218 5.53 1.72 18.64
N VAL A 219 4.51 0.87 18.78
CA VAL A 219 3.24 1.01 18.05
C VAL A 219 2.13 1.05 19.07
N ALA A 220 1.39 2.15 19.08
CA ALA A 220 0.28 2.35 20.00
C ALA A 220 -1.06 2.33 19.22
N LEU A 221 -1.92 1.39 19.58
CA LEU A 221 -3.29 1.30 19.08
C LEU A 221 -4.16 2.30 19.86
N VAL A 222 -4.81 3.20 19.16
CA VAL A 222 -5.67 4.23 19.76
C VAL A 222 -6.94 3.60 20.31
N LYS A 223 -7.30 3.97 21.55
CA LYS A 223 -8.54 3.51 22.17
C LYS A 223 -9.77 4.05 21.43
N PRO A 224 -10.84 3.25 21.26
CA PRO A 224 -12.08 3.72 20.67
C PRO A 224 -12.60 4.99 21.33
N GLY A 225 -12.95 6.01 20.55
CA GLY A 225 -13.41 7.31 21.03
C GLY A 225 -12.32 8.33 21.36
N VAL A 226 -11.04 7.95 21.29
CA VAL A 226 -9.88 8.85 21.41
C VAL A 226 -9.38 9.23 20.02
N GLY A 227 -9.04 10.49 19.80
CA GLY A 227 -8.41 10.93 18.56
C GLY A 227 -6.90 10.61 18.54
N ARG A 228 -6.34 10.35 17.36
CA ARG A 228 -4.89 10.11 17.19
C ARG A 228 -4.05 11.30 17.68
N GLU A 229 -4.49 12.50 17.42
CA GLU A 229 -3.79 13.73 17.87
C GLU A 229 -3.78 13.84 19.41
N GLU A 230 -4.84 13.37 20.06
CA GLU A 230 -4.87 13.30 21.52
C GLU A 230 -3.84 12.29 22.07
N LEU A 231 -3.73 11.12 21.40
CA LEU A 231 -2.70 10.13 21.79
C LEU A 231 -1.29 10.67 21.54
N LYS A 232 -1.04 11.34 20.40
CA LYS A 232 0.26 12.00 20.14
C LYS A 232 0.58 13.04 21.22
N ARG A 233 -0.39 13.82 21.66
CA ARG A 233 -0.23 14.79 22.75
C ARG A 233 0.14 14.10 24.07
N GLN A 234 -0.49 12.98 24.39
CA GLN A 234 -0.18 12.20 25.61
C GLN A 234 1.24 11.61 25.55
N ILE A 235 1.66 11.11 24.37
CA ILE A 235 3.04 10.64 24.14
C ILE A 235 4.01 11.80 24.35
N GLY A 236 3.73 12.99 23.82
CA GLY A 236 4.56 14.19 24.03
C GLY A 236 4.68 14.57 25.50
N GLN A 237 3.60 14.47 26.29
CA GLN A 237 3.64 14.71 27.73
C GLN A 237 4.47 13.66 28.49
N SER A 238 4.37 12.39 28.09
CA SER A 238 5.19 11.33 28.69
C SER A 238 6.66 11.50 28.34
N LEU A 239 6.96 11.92 27.10
CA LEU A 239 8.32 12.26 26.67
C LEU A 239 8.90 13.43 27.47
N ALA A 240 8.12 14.49 27.68
CA ALA A 240 8.56 15.64 28.48
C ALA A 240 8.92 15.21 29.91
N ARG A 241 8.05 14.42 30.56
CA ARG A 241 8.34 13.84 31.90
C ARG A 241 9.57 12.96 31.90
N PHE A 242 9.78 12.17 30.85
CA PHE A 242 10.98 11.34 30.72
C PHE A 242 12.25 12.21 30.59
N ASN A 243 12.19 13.29 29.82
CA ASN A 243 13.30 14.23 29.63
C ASN A 243 13.69 15.00 30.93
N GLU A 244 12.74 15.21 31.87
CA GLU A 244 13.02 15.83 33.15
C GLU A 244 13.96 14.99 34.03
N ILE A 245 13.88 13.65 33.93
CA ILE A 245 14.76 12.74 34.67
C ILE A 245 16.10 12.45 34.00
N LEU A 246 16.27 12.87 32.75
CA LEU A 246 17.52 12.71 32.02
C LEU A 246 18.48 13.87 32.36
N VAL A 247 19.68 13.55 32.82
CA VAL A 247 20.68 14.56 33.24
C VAL A 247 21.44 15.12 32.03
N GLU A 248 22.06 14.26 31.24
CA GLU A 248 23.00 14.65 30.17
C GLU A 248 22.36 14.80 28.81
N TYR A 249 21.27 14.11 28.58
CA TYR A 249 20.65 14.01 27.27
C TYR A 249 19.19 14.46 27.30
N GLU A 250 18.69 14.81 26.15
CA GLU A 250 17.29 15.06 25.87
C GLU A 250 16.89 14.20 24.67
N LEU A 251 15.72 13.55 24.74
CA LEU A 251 15.19 12.73 23.66
C LEU A 251 14.07 13.50 22.94
N GLU A 252 14.14 13.56 21.65
CA GLU A 252 13.05 14.04 20.78
C GLU A 252 12.51 12.89 19.94
N LEU A 253 11.19 12.86 19.77
CA LEU A 253 10.50 11.91 18.91
C LEU A 253 9.87 12.69 17.72
N PRO A 254 10.62 12.95 16.65
CA PRO A 254 10.10 13.70 15.50
C PRO A 254 9.10 12.87 14.69
N ASP A 255 9.12 11.56 14.84
CA ASP A 255 8.40 10.60 14.00
C ASP A 255 7.23 9.95 14.77
N LEU A 256 6.39 10.77 15.41
CA LEU A 256 5.07 10.32 15.85
C LEU A 256 4.12 10.35 14.65
N SER A 257 4.20 9.30 13.85
CA SER A 257 3.56 9.25 12.55
C SER A 257 2.40 8.25 12.51
N THR A 258 1.48 8.48 11.60
CA THR A 258 0.52 7.46 11.18
C THR A 258 1.24 6.44 10.28
N TYR A 259 0.60 5.29 10.04
CA TYR A 259 1.15 4.29 9.12
C TYR A 259 1.48 4.89 7.74
N THR A 260 0.56 5.66 7.20
CA THR A 260 0.71 6.31 5.90
C THR A 260 1.86 7.33 5.88
N GLU A 261 1.93 8.18 6.91
CA GLU A 261 3.03 9.14 7.05
C GLU A 261 4.37 8.40 7.12
N ARG A 262 4.47 7.35 7.94
CA ARG A 262 5.71 6.60 8.10
C ARG A 262 6.15 5.87 6.85
N GLN A 263 5.25 5.17 6.18
CA GLN A 263 5.58 4.42 4.97
C GLN A 263 6.10 5.33 3.87
N PHE A 264 5.66 6.56 3.86
CA PHE A 264 5.79 7.47 2.73
C PHE A 264 6.66 8.71 2.95
N PHE A 265 6.85 9.16 4.19
CA PHE A 265 7.63 10.37 4.50
C PHE A 265 9.07 10.09 4.96
N ARG A 266 9.49 8.85 4.98
CA ARG A 266 10.84 8.46 5.42
C ARG A 266 11.99 9.11 4.62
N ASN A 267 11.72 9.69 3.46
CA ASN A 267 12.70 10.30 2.56
C ASN A 267 12.21 11.64 2.04
N ASP A 268 12.02 12.68 2.79
CA ASP A 268 11.78 14.09 2.38
C ASP A 268 11.20 14.33 0.96
N THR A 269 10.60 13.31 0.36
CA THR A 269 9.99 13.32 -0.96
C THR A 269 8.49 13.56 -0.84
N MET A 270 7.87 13.95 -1.95
CA MET A 270 6.43 14.23 -2.03
C MET A 270 5.61 13.08 -1.45
N SER A 271 4.52 13.43 -0.75
CA SER A 271 3.55 12.44 -0.27
C SER A 271 3.20 11.45 -1.38
N PRO A 272 3.16 10.13 -1.11
CA PRO A 272 2.82 9.15 -2.15
C PRO A 272 1.41 9.28 -2.67
N ALA A 273 0.48 9.80 -1.87
CA ALA A 273 -0.82 10.17 -2.40
C ALA A 273 -0.65 11.18 -3.53
N VAL A 274 0.18 12.21 -3.35
CA VAL A 274 0.50 13.20 -4.38
C VAL A 274 1.25 12.55 -5.55
N THR A 275 2.20 11.67 -5.28
CA THR A 275 2.94 10.94 -6.33
C THR A 275 2.00 10.04 -7.14
N CYS A 276 1.12 9.27 -6.49
CA CYS A 276 0.11 8.45 -7.17
C CYS A 276 -0.89 9.30 -7.98
N ILE A 277 -1.31 10.46 -7.45
CA ILE A 277 -2.17 11.39 -8.18
C ILE A 277 -1.46 11.93 -9.42
N ILE A 278 -0.21 12.38 -9.29
CA ILE A 278 0.58 12.90 -10.42
C ILE A 278 0.79 11.82 -11.47
N LEU A 279 1.21 10.62 -11.09
CA LEU A 279 1.38 9.50 -12.00
C LEU A 279 0.06 9.13 -12.68
N GLY A 280 -1.02 9.05 -11.92
CA GLY A 280 -2.37 8.80 -12.44
C GLY A 280 -2.80 9.86 -13.44
N LEU A 281 -2.57 11.15 -13.15
CA LEU A 281 -2.87 12.25 -14.07
C LEU A 281 -2.04 12.17 -15.35
N ILE A 282 -0.74 11.89 -15.27
CA ILE A 282 0.12 11.73 -16.45
C ILE A 282 -0.38 10.57 -17.32
N LEU A 283 -0.72 9.43 -16.71
CA LEU A 283 -1.24 8.26 -17.41
C LEU A 283 -2.62 8.48 -18.04
N LEU A 284 -3.39 9.45 -17.54
CA LEU A 284 -4.66 9.85 -18.14
C LEU A 284 -4.48 10.91 -19.23
N ILE A 285 -3.57 11.87 -19.04
CA ILE A 285 -3.36 12.98 -19.96
C ILE A 285 -2.75 12.52 -21.29
N VAL A 286 -1.77 11.63 -21.27
CA VAL A 286 -1.10 11.17 -22.50
C VAL A 286 -2.06 10.49 -23.47
N PRO A 287 -2.88 9.49 -23.09
CA PRO A 287 -3.90 8.93 -23.97
C PRO A 287 -4.99 9.93 -24.34
N ALA A 288 -5.36 10.84 -23.45
CA ALA A 288 -6.35 11.87 -23.74
C ALA A 288 -5.90 12.81 -24.86
N ILE A 289 -4.62 13.20 -24.87
CA ILE A 289 -4.04 13.99 -25.97
C ILE A 289 -4.03 13.19 -27.26
N ASN A 290 -3.62 11.91 -27.23
CA ASN A 290 -3.61 11.05 -28.40
C ASN A 290 -5.03 10.87 -28.99
N VAL A 291 -6.02 10.61 -28.14
CA VAL A 291 -7.42 10.50 -28.56
C VAL A 291 -7.93 11.82 -29.12
N SER A 292 -7.59 12.96 -28.51
CA SER A 292 -7.96 14.30 -29.01
C SER A 292 -7.40 14.56 -30.43
N GLY A 293 -6.16 14.19 -30.68
CA GLY A 293 -5.54 14.29 -32.02
C GLY A 293 -6.23 13.42 -33.08
N LEU A 294 -6.53 12.18 -32.71
CA LEU A 294 -7.26 11.25 -33.55
C LEU A 294 -8.69 11.73 -33.87
N ILE A 295 -9.38 12.26 -32.86
CA ILE A 295 -10.73 12.83 -33.04
C ILE A 295 -10.68 14.06 -33.91
N SER A 296 -9.70 14.94 -33.75
CA SER A 296 -9.51 16.11 -34.61
C SER A 296 -9.35 15.70 -36.08
N SER A 297 -8.51 14.70 -36.38
CA SER A 297 -8.33 14.15 -37.72
C SER A 297 -9.61 13.52 -38.28
N GLN A 298 -10.35 12.76 -37.48
CA GLN A 298 -11.61 12.15 -37.88
C GLN A 298 -12.69 13.20 -38.12
N MET A 299 -12.74 14.26 -37.29
CA MET A 299 -13.65 15.38 -37.49
C MET A 299 -13.39 16.08 -38.82
N SER A 300 -12.14 16.32 -39.17
CA SER A 300 -11.79 16.91 -40.48
C SER A 300 -12.32 16.09 -41.65
N ARG A 301 -12.30 14.77 -41.58
CA ARG A 301 -12.88 13.86 -42.60
C ARG A 301 -14.41 13.86 -42.62
N ARG A 302 -15.06 14.11 -41.47
CA ARG A 302 -16.54 14.15 -41.34
C ARG A 302 -17.13 15.54 -41.48
N MET A 303 -16.30 16.56 -41.75
CA MET A 303 -16.77 17.95 -41.84
C MET A 303 -17.85 18.12 -42.94
N ALA A 304 -17.70 17.48 -44.06
CA ALA A 304 -18.73 17.53 -45.14
C ALA A 304 -20.07 16.94 -44.67
N GLU A 305 -20.07 15.79 -44.00
CA GLU A 305 -21.29 15.17 -43.44
C GLU A 305 -21.95 16.07 -42.40
N LEU A 306 -21.15 16.66 -41.48
CA LEU A 306 -21.66 17.59 -40.46
C LEU A 306 -22.22 18.88 -41.07
N ALA A 307 -21.58 19.40 -42.14
CA ALA A 307 -22.06 20.55 -42.88
C ALA A 307 -23.42 20.28 -43.55
N VAL A 308 -23.57 19.12 -44.22
CA VAL A 308 -24.84 18.68 -44.78
C VAL A 308 -25.94 18.59 -43.74
N ARG A 309 -25.67 17.92 -42.60
CA ARG A 309 -26.66 17.81 -41.52
C ARG A 309 -27.04 19.18 -40.94
N LYS A 310 -26.08 20.09 -40.83
CA LYS A 310 -26.31 21.47 -40.36
C LYS A 310 -27.14 22.26 -41.38
N ALA A 311 -26.93 22.05 -42.70
CA ALA A 311 -27.75 22.63 -43.78
C ALA A 311 -29.22 22.13 -43.73
N TYR A 312 -29.45 20.88 -43.32
CA TYR A 312 -30.77 20.32 -43.04
C TYR A 312 -31.37 20.68 -41.70
N GLY A 313 -30.78 21.66 -40.97
CA GLY A 313 -31.36 22.22 -39.76
C GLY A 313 -30.91 21.57 -38.43
N ALA A 314 -29.93 20.69 -38.46
CA ALA A 314 -29.39 20.14 -37.21
C ALA A 314 -28.71 21.24 -36.35
N SER A 315 -29.14 21.37 -35.10
CA SER A 315 -28.54 22.34 -34.18
C SER A 315 -27.11 21.93 -33.79
N ARG A 316 -26.24 22.91 -33.43
CA ARG A 316 -24.88 22.65 -32.95
C ARG A 316 -24.87 21.76 -31.73
N SER A 317 -25.81 21.96 -30.79
CA SER A 317 -25.95 21.14 -29.60
C SER A 317 -26.30 19.69 -29.91
N THR A 318 -27.16 19.43 -30.87
CA THR A 318 -27.54 18.08 -31.30
C THR A 318 -26.32 17.32 -31.86
N LEU A 319 -25.53 17.98 -32.71
CA LEU A 319 -24.32 17.39 -33.27
C LEU A 319 -23.26 17.13 -32.21
N MET A 320 -23.06 18.08 -31.29
CA MET A 320 -22.13 17.94 -30.17
C MET A 320 -22.51 16.75 -29.26
N VAL A 321 -23.78 16.67 -28.85
CA VAL A 321 -24.26 15.57 -27.99
C VAL A 321 -24.13 14.23 -28.68
N GLN A 322 -24.36 14.17 -29.99
CA GLN A 322 -24.16 12.93 -30.77
C GLN A 322 -22.71 12.49 -30.72
N LEU A 323 -21.75 13.40 -31.00
CA LEU A 323 -20.32 13.10 -30.98
C LEU A 323 -19.84 12.66 -29.60
N LEU A 324 -20.30 13.35 -28.55
CA LEU A 324 -19.98 12.99 -27.17
C LEU A 324 -20.52 11.60 -26.80
N ARG A 325 -21.76 11.26 -27.21
CA ARG A 325 -22.35 9.93 -26.95
C ARG A 325 -21.59 8.81 -27.68
N GLU A 326 -21.15 9.04 -28.91
CA GLU A 326 -20.38 8.07 -29.69
C GLU A 326 -19.03 7.78 -28.97
N ASN A 327 -18.32 8.82 -28.56
CA ASN A 327 -17.03 8.65 -27.87
C ASN A 327 -17.19 8.10 -26.45
N LEU A 328 -18.23 8.50 -25.73
CA LEU A 328 -18.52 7.97 -24.40
C LEU A 328 -18.77 6.45 -24.43
N ALA A 329 -19.44 5.96 -25.49
CA ALA A 329 -19.65 4.53 -25.65
C ALA A 329 -18.35 3.76 -25.92
N LEU A 330 -17.43 4.31 -26.72
CA LEU A 330 -16.10 3.72 -26.94
C LEU A 330 -15.26 3.77 -25.68
N ALA A 331 -15.29 4.89 -24.95
CA ALA A 331 -14.60 5.04 -23.68
C ALA A 331 -15.13 4.05 -22.63
N PHE A 332 -16.42 3.84 -22.56
CA PHE A 332 -17.03 2.87 -21.65
C PHE A 332 -16.63 1.42 -22.01
N ALA A 333 -16.59 1.07 -23.30
CA ALA A 333 -16.09 -0.23 -23.73
C ALA A 333 -14.60 -0.41 -23.37
N GLY A 334 -13.78 0.63 -23.58
CA GLY A 334 -12.37 0.65 -23.15
C GLY A 334 -12.23 0.51 -21.64
N ALA A 335 -13.10 1.16 -20.86
CA ALA A 335 -13.10 1.08 -19.42
C ALA A 335 -13.41 -0.34 -18.90
N LEU A 336 -14.39 -1.02 -19.47
CA LEU A 336 -14.71 -2.41 -19.13
C LEU A 336 -13.54 -3.35 -19.44
N LEU A 337 -12.90 -3.17 -20.61
CA LEU A 337 -11.71 -3.95 -20.94
C LEU A 337 -10.53 -3.63 -20.04
N GLY A 338 -10.32 -2.36 -19.68
CA GLY A 338 -9.29 -1.94 -18.74
C GLY A 338 -9.49 -2.53 -17.34
N PHE A 339 -10.72 -2.57 -16.87
CA PHE A 339 -11.06 -3.26 -15.62
C PHE A 339 -10.75 -4.75 -15.69
N LEU A 340 -11.16 -5.42 -16.76
CA LEU A 340 -10.86 -6.84 -16.96
C LEU A 340 -9.34 -7.10 -16.97
N PHE A 341 -8.59 -6.27 -17.70
CA PHE A 341 -7.13 -6.38 -17.73
C PHE A 341 -6.48 -6.10 -16.39
N SER A 342 -7.00 -5.14 -15.61
CA SER A 342 -6.49 -4.90 -14.25
C SER A 342 -6.73 -6.10 -13.34
N CYS A 343 -7.89 -6.75 -13.43
CA CYS A 343 -8.18 -7.97 -12.68
C CYS A 343 -7.23 -9.13 -13.08
N ILE A 344 -7.00 -9.30 -14.38
CA ILE A 344 -6.08 -10.32 -14.90
C ILE A 344 -4.65 -10.01 -14.45
N PHE A 345 -4.22 -8.77 -14.55
CA PHE A 345 -2.89 -8.34 -14.12
C PHE A 345 -2.65 -8.60 -12.64
N LEU A 346 -3.63 -8.29 -11.80
CA LEU A 346 -3.56 -8.57 -10.36
C LEU A 346 -3.54 -10.06 -10.08
N TRP A 347 -4.39 -10.82 -10.77
CA TRP A 347 -4.44 -12.27 -10.58
C TRP A 347 -3.13 -12.97 -10.97
N LEU A 348 -2.51 -12.53 -12.07
CA LEU A 348 -1.21 -13.06 -12.53
C LEU A 348 -0.04 -12.50 -11.70
N GLY A 349 -0.14 -11.25 -11.27
CA GLY A 349 0.94 -10.51 -10.59
C GLY A 349 0.90 -10.62 -9.06
N LYS A 350 -0.16 -11.18 -8.46
CA LYS A 350 -0.33 -11.21 -7.00
C LYS A 350 0.87 -11.83 -6.29
N ASP A 351 1.35 -12.97 -6.77
CA ASP A 351 2.44 -13.69 -6.12
C ASP A 351 3.79 -12.96 -6.25
N TRP A 352 3.98 -12.23 -7.36
CA TRP A 352 5.15 -11.36 -7.55
C TRP A 352 5.05 -10.07 -6.74
N MET A 353 3.85 -9.49 -6.63
CA MET A 353 3.62 -8.25 -5.87
C MET A 353 3.59 -8.47 -4.36
N LEU A 354 3.10 -9.62 -3.91
CA LEU A 354 2.93 -9.95 -2.49
C LEU A 354 4.11 -10.73 -1.91
N GLY A 355 4.89 -11.40 -2.76
CA GLY A 355 6.05 -12.20 -2.37
C GLY A 355 7.37 -11.45 -2.52
N ASP A 356 8.35 -11.83 -1.73
CA ASP A 356 9.73 -11.34 -1.85
C ASP A 356 10.48 -11.95 -3.05
N GLY A 357 9.77 -12.43 -4.06
CA GLY A 357 10.34 -13.14 -5.21
C GLY A 357 10.81 -14.57 -4.88
N ALA A 358 10.53 -15.07 -3.69
CA ALA A 358 10.82 -16.46 -3.32
C ALA A 358 9.79 -17.39 -3.97
N PRO A 359 10.22 -18.40 -4.74
CA PRO A 359 9.32 -19.35 -5.35
C PRO A 359 8.61 -20.18 -4.27
N GLY A 360 7.29 -20.17 -4.25
CA GLY A 360 6.46 -20.99 -3.36
C GLY A 360 5.66 -20.22 -2.30
N THR A 361 5.80 -18.91 -2.18
CA THR A 361 4.96 -18.10 -1.30
C THR A 361 3.57 -17.92 -1.92
N ASN A 362 2.68 -18.85 -1.64
CA ASN A 362 1.26 -18.69 -1.97
C ASN A 362 0.59 -17.89 -0.84
N PHE A 363 0.53 -16.58 -0.99
CA PHE A 363 -0.31 -15.78 -0.13
C PHE A 363 -1.78 -16.01 -0.51
N ASP A 364 -2.53 -16.56 0.42
CA ASP A 364 -3.98 -16.81 0.27
C ASP A 364 -4.77 -15.48 0.42
N VAL A 365 -4.25 -14.44 -0.26
CA VAL A 365 -4.94 -13.15 -0.30
C VAL A 365 -5.96 -13.22 -1.42
N SER A 366 -7.22 -13.20 -1.04
CA SER A 366 -8.32 -13.17 -2.00
C SER A 366 -8.18 -11.96 -2.93
N VAL A 367 -8.19 -12.18 -4.24
CA VAL A 367 -8.20 -11.09 -5.25
C VAL A 367 -9.35 -10.12 -5.02
N TRP A 368 -10.45 -10.59 -4.40
CA TRP A 368 -11.59 -9.76 -4.03
C TRP A 368 -11.28 -8.68 -3.00
N LEU A 369 -10.21 -8.85 -2.20
CA LEU A 369 -9.76 -7.84 -1.25
C LEU A 369 -9.25 -6.57 -1.96
N PHE A 370 -8.70 -6.73 -3.16
CA PHE A 370 -8.18 -5.64 -3.99
C PHE A 370 -9.25 -4.99 -4.86
N LEU A 371 -10.38 -5.68 -5.08
CA LEU A 371 -11.48 -5.21 -5.90
C LEU A 371 -12.50 -4.43 -5.06
N ARG A 372 -12.18 -3.20 -4.70
CA ARG A 372 -13.16 -2.31 -4.07
C ARG A 372 -14.04 -1.65 -5.15
N PRO A 373 -15.35 -1.96 -5.21
CA PRO A 373 -16.24 -1.40 -6.24
C PRO A 373 -16.27 0.12 -6.26
N ALA A 374 -16.19 0.75 -5.09
CA ALA A 374 -16.16 2.21 -4.96
C ALA A 374 -14.98 2.85 -5.68
N VAL A 375 -13.80 2.21 -5.62
CA VAL A 375 -12.58 2.66 -6.28
C VAL A 375 -12.71 2.53 -7.78
N PHE A 376 -13.20 1.38 -8.26
CA PHE A 376 -13.44 1.18 -9.68
C PHE A 376 -14.39 2.24 -10.22
N VAL A 377 -15.48 2.53 -9.52
CA VAL A 377 -16.43 3.58 -9.92
C VAL A 377 -15.76 4.95 -9.94
N ALA A 378 -14.94 5.29 -8.94
CA ALA A 378 -14.22 6.57 -8.88
C ALA A 378 -13.25 6.72 -10.07
N VAL A 379 -12.41 5.70 -10.33
CA VAL A 379 -11.48 5.69 -11.46
C VAL A 379 -12.22 5.75 -12.78
N LEU A 380 -13.31 4.99 -12.94
CA LEU A 380 -14.17 5.01 -14.12
C LEU A 380 -14.71 6.42 -14.39
N VAL A 381 -15.26 7.08 -13.36
CA VAL A 381 -15.82 8.44 -13.48
C VAL A 381 -14.73 9.43 -13.90
N VAL A 382 -13.56 9.40 -13.25
CA VAL A 382 -12.43 10.26 -13.60
C VAL A 382 -11.98 10.03 -15.04
N CYS A 383 -11.80 8.78 -15.45
CA CYS A 383 -11.42 8.44 -16.83
C CYS A 383 -12.45 8.89 -17.87
N LEU A 384 -13.74 8.71 -17.58
CA LEU A 384 -14.81 9.15 -18.48
C LEU A 384 -14.84 10.68 -18.60
N LEU A 385 -14.63 11.40 -17.50
CA LEU A 385 -14.54 12.87 -17.49
C LEU A 385 -13.36 13.36 -18.35
N PHE A 386 -12.17 12.77 -18.20
CA PHE A 386 -11.00 13.11 -19.00
C PHE A 386 -11.23 12.82 -20.50
N ASN A 387 -11.81 11.65 -20.83
CA ASN A 387 -12.20 11.34 -22.20
C ASN A 387 -13.20 12.34 -22.75
N LEU A 388 -14.22 12.71 -21.98
CA LEU A 388 -15.23 13.68 -22.39
C LEU A 388 -14.60 15.06 -22.68
N LEU A 389 -13.71 15.53 -21.80
CA LEU A 389 -12.98 16.79 -21.97
C LEU A 389 -12.11 16.75 -23.24
N SER A 390 -11.40 15.64 -23.47
CA SER A 390 -10.54 15.46 -24.65
C SER A 390 -11.30 15.51 -25.98
N VAL A 391 -12.55 15.02 -25.98
CA VAL A 391 -13.44 15.05 -27.15
C VAL A 391 -14.12 16.40 -27.29
N PHE A 392 -14.45 17.05 -26.18
CA PHE A 392 -15.22 18.29 -26.17
C PHE A 392 -14.51 19.42 -26.94
N ILE A 393 -13.20 19.59 -26.73
CA ILE A 393 -12.44 20.67 -27.37
C ILE A 393 -12.43 20.55 -28.91
N PRO A 394 -12.02 19.41 -29.52
CA PRO A 394 -12.06 19.26 -30.96
C PRO A 394 -13.49 19.35 -31.54
N ALA A 395 -14.46 18.75 -30.86
CA ALA A 395 -15.84 18.78 -31.29
C ALA A 395 -16.44 20.21 -31.27
N TRP A 396 -16.08 20.99 -30.24
CA TRP A 396 -16.46 22.41 -30.15
C TRP A 396 -15.90 23.21 -31.33
N HIS A 397 -14.63 23.06 -31.65
CA HIS A 397 -14.00 23.73 -32.78
C HIS A 397 -14.64 23.31 -34.11
N ALA A 398 -14.85 22.01 -34.33
CA ALA A 398 -15.45 21.50 -35.54
C ALA A 398 -16.88 22.01 -35.77
N THR A 399 -17.70 22.06 -34.71
CA THR A 399 -19.10 22.52 -34.84
C THR A 399 -19.25 24.05 -35.00
N ARG A 400 -18.21 24.83 -34.72
CA ARG A 400 -18.20 26.30 -34.89
C ARG A 400 -17.85 26.76 -36.29
N ARG A 401 -17.19 25.95 -37.14
CA ARG A 401 -16.79 26.35 -38.48
C ARG A 401 -18.02 26.68 -39.33
N PRO A 402 -17.97 27.76 -40.14
CA PRO A 402 -19.04 28.14 -41.05
C PRO A 402 -19.24 27.09 -42.12
N ILE A 403 -20.50 26.90 -42.56
CA ILE A 403 -20.84 25.92 -43.60
C ILE A 403 -20.17 26.29 -44.94
N ALA A 404 -20.06 27.59 -45.21
CA ALA A 404 -19.46 28.10 -46.43
C ALA A 404 -17.98 27.72 -46.62
N GLU A 405 -17.17 27.72 -45.57
CA GLU A 405 -15.76 27.30 -45.60
C GLU A 405 -15.61 25.80 -45.81
N VAL A 406 -16.56 25.01 -45.33
CA VAL A 406 -16.47 23.53 -45.38
C VAL A 406 -16.94 22.99 -46.74
N LEU A 407 -17.89 23.64 -47.38
CA LEU A 407 -18.43 23.23 -48.69
C LEU A 407 -17.77 23.95 -49.86
N GLY A 408 -17.09 25.09 -49.60
CA GLY A 408 -16.43 25.90 -50.64
C GLY A 408 -15.02 25.44 -51.04
N GLY A 409 -14.43 24.48 -50.33
CA GLY A 409 -13.19 23.84 -50.78
C GLY A 409 -11.92 24.68 -50.63
N GLU A 410 -11.87 25.73 -49.77
CA GLU A 410 -10.66 26.45 -49.38
C GLU A 410 -10.20 26.10 -47.95
#